data_fc1c3a28134f7e8704cc6f5450ae317b
#
_entry.id   fc1c3a28134f7e8704cc6f5450ae317b
#
_cell.length_a   1.000
_cell.length_b   1.000
_cell.length_c   1.000
_cell.angle_alpha   90.00
_cell.angle_beta   90.00
_cell.angle_gamma   90.00
#
_symmetry.space_group_name_H-M   'P 1'
#
loop_
_entity.id
_entity.type
_entity.pdbx_description
1 polymer ?
#
loop_
_entity_poly.entity_id
_entity_poly.type
_entity_poly.pdbx_seq_one_letter_code
_entity_poly.pdbx_strand_id
1 'polypeptide(L)' 'MVHQYLILEQLDLSLRAFNCLKRAGLNTVGEILEVPVNELSKIKNFGKKSFLEVKEKIEDLGLELLDDSEEE' A
#
# COMPACT_ATOMS: atom_id res chain seq x y z
N MET A 1 19.22 4.69 0.08
CA MET A 1 18.02 5.23 -0.52
C MET A 1 16.80 4.85 0.29
N VAL A 2 16.00 5.80 0.64
CA VAL A 2 14.90 5.50 1.54
C VAL A 2 13.57 5.69 0.88
N HIS A 3 13.17 4.72 0.12
CA HIS A 3 11.91 4.77 -0.60
C HIS A 3 10.70 4.86 0.31
N GLN A 4 10.83 4.47 1.56
CA GLN A 4 9.69 4.52 2.47
C GLN A 4 9.24 5.95 2.76
N TYR A 5 10.08 6.93 2.44
CA TYR A 5 9.69 8.32 2.67
C TYR A 5 8.97 8.92 1.46
N LEU A 6 8.79 8.16 0.39
CA LEU A 6 8.03 8.67 -0.74
C LEU A 6 6.58 8.85 -0.33
N ILE A 7 5.98 9.92 -0.78
CA ILE A 7 4.56 10.14 -0.50
C ILE A 7 3.75 9.46 -1.61
N LEU A 8 2.49 9.22 -1.35
CA LEU A 8 1.66 8.48 -2.28
C LEU A 8 1.58 9.16 -3.63
N GLU A 9 1.64 10.48 -3.66
CA GLU A 9 1.57 11.20 -4.92
C GLU A 9 2.70 10.86 -5.86
N GLN A 10 3.79 10.33 -5.33
CA GLN A 10 4.92 9.98 -6.14
C GLN A 10 4.83 8.56 -6.69
N LEU A 11 3.85 7.81 -6.27
CA LEU A 11 3.60 6.50 -6.84
C LEU A 11 2.61 6.68 -7.98
N ASP A 12 2.72 5.88 -9.01
CA ASP A 12 1.84 6.01 -10.15
C ASP A 12 0.60 5.16 -9.91
N LEU A 13 -0.18 5.52 -8.91
CA LEU A 13 -1.38 4.77 -8.56
C LEU A 13 -2.60 5.32 -9.28
N SER A 14 -3.59 4.45 -9.49
CA SER A 14 -4.85 4.91 -10.03
C SER A 14 -5.51 5.81 -9.00
N LEU A 15 -6.41 6.65 -9.43
CA LEU A 15 -7.07 7.58 -8.53
C LEU A 15 -7.85 6.83 -7.46
N ARG A 16 -8.45 5.68 -7.81
CA ARG A 16 -9.20 4.90 -6.84
C ARG A 16 -8.28 4.40 -5.73
N ALA A 17 -7.15 3.78 -6.09
CA ALA A 17 -6.24 3.25 -5.08
C ALA A 17 -5.68 4.40 -4.22
N PHE A 18 -5.32 5.49 -4.86
CA PHE A 18 -4.78 6.64 -4.16
C PHE A 18 -5.78 7.16 -3.14
N ASN A 19 -7.02 7.36 -3.56
CA ASN A 19 -8.03 7.91 -2.65
C ASN A 19 -8.32 6.96 -1.50
N CYS A 20 -8.34 5.66 -1.75
CA CYS A 20 -8.62 4.71 -0.69
C CYS A 20 -7.52 4.76 0.37
N LEU A 21 -6.28 4.84 -0.04
CA LEU A 21 -5.17 4.90 0.90
C LEU A 21 -5.20 6.20 1.70
N LYS A 22 -5.49 7.32 1.03
CA LYS A 22 -5.53 8.59 1.73
C LYS A 22 -6.66 8.62 2.75
N ARG A 23 -7.80 8.05 2.41
CA ARG A 23 -8.91 8.01 3.35
C ARG A 23 -8.60 7.13 4.55
N ALA A 24 -7.72 6.15 4.37
CA ALA A 24 -7.33 5.30 5.47
C ALA A 24 -6.24 5.94 6.32
N GLY A 25 -5.84 7.16 5.98
CA GLY A 25 -4.83 7.86 6.77
C GLY A 25 -3.41 7.54 6.38
N LEU A 26 -3.22 6.90 5.22
CA LEU A 26 -1.88 6.53 4.78
C LEU A 26 -1.39 7.56 3.78
N ASN A 27 -0.28 8.18 4.07
CA ASN A 27 0.24 9.25 3.23
C ASN A 27 1.60 8.96 2.63
N THR A 28 2.33 7.99 3.16
CA THR A 28 3.66 7.66 2.65
C THR A 28 3.79 6.17 2.44
N VAL A 29 4.78 5.79 1.67
CA VAL A 29 5.07 4.38 1.43
C VAL A 29 5.40 3.70 2.76
N GLY A 30 6.15 4.38 3.64
CA GLY A 30 6.49 3.80 4.93
C GLY A 30 5.27 3.46 5.75
N GLU A 31 4.24 4.30 5.69
CA GLU A 31 3.02 4.04 6.44
C GLU A 31 2.31 2.82 5.89
N ILE A 32 2.35 2.63 4.57
CA ILE A 32 1.73 1.46 3.98
C ILE A 32 2.46 0.21 4.42
N LEU A 33 3.79 0.27 4.51
CA LEU A 33 4.58 -0.89 4.87
C LEU A 33 4.34 -1.33 6.30
N GLU A 34 3.80 -0.45 7.13
CA GLU A 34 3.54 -0.82 8.51
C GLU A 34 2.18 -1.47 8.69
N VAL A 35 1.37 -1.49 7.65
CA VAL A 35 0.03 -2.07 7.73
C VAL A 35 0.08 -3.49 7.19
N PRO A 36 -0.32 -4.48 7.99
CA PRO A 36 -0.31 -5.87 7.50
C PRO A 36 -1.22 -6.02 6.29
N VAL A 37 -0.85 -6.91 5.40
CA VAL A 37 -1.62 -7.16 4.19
C VAL A 37 -3.08 -7.43 4.52
N ASN A 38 -3.33 -8.19 5.59
CA ASN A 38 -4.68 -8.51 5.99
C ASN A 38 -5.49 -7.25 6.30
N GLU A 39 -4.85 -6.25 6.90
CA GLU A 39 -5.53 -5.01 7.22
C GLU A 39 -5.71 -4.14 5.98
N LEU A 40 -4.74 -4.15 5.09
CA LEU A 40 -4.85 -3.37 3.87
C LEU A 40 -6.05 -3.81 3.06
N SER A 41 -6.29 -5.11 3.00
CA SER A 41 -7.39 -5.61 2.19
C SER A 41 -8.74 -5.27 2.77
N LYS A 42 -8.78 -4.79 4.03
CA LYS A 42 -10.04 -4.43 4.66
C LYS A 42 -10.37 -2.96 4.52
N ILE A 43 -9.51 -2.19 3.88
CA ILE A 43 -9.79 -0.77 3.70
C ILE A 43 -11.04 -0.62 2.84
N LYS A 44 -11.92 0.28 3.25
CA LYS A 44 -13.18 0.47 2.56
C LYS A 44 -12.96 0.84 1.11
N ASN A 45 -13.66 0.19 0.23
CA ASN A 45 -13.61 0.43 -1.21
C ASN A 45 -12.27 0.07 -1.84
N PHE A 46 -11.42 -0.63 -1.10
CA PHE A 46 -10.11 -1.02 -1.58
C PHE A 46 -10.22 -2.46 -2.05
N GLY A 47 -10.56 -2.65 -3.29
CA GLY A 47 -10.78 -3.98 -3.83
C GLY A 47 -9.50 -4.71 -4.13
N LYS A 48 -9.63 -5.95 -4.57
CA LYS A 48 -8.49 -6.78 -4.87
C LYS A 48 -7.61 -6.16 -5.94
N LYS A 49 -8.22 -5.55 -6.94
CA LYS A 49 -7.46 -4.95 -8.03
C LYS A 49 -6.62 -3.79 -7.52
N SER A 50 -7.19 -2.95 -6.64
CA SER A 50 -6.44 -1.84 -6.08
C SER A 50 -5.33 -2.36 -5.18
N PHE A 51 -5.59 -3.42 -4.43
CA PHE A 51 -4.58 -4.01 -3.56
C PHE A 51 -3.40 -4.52 -4.40
N LEU A 52 -3.67 -5.21 -5.50
CA LEU A 52 -2.61 -5.72 -6.35
C LEU A 52 -1.81 -4.58 -6.98
N GLU A 53 -2.47 -3.50 -7.31
CA GLU A 53 -1.80 -2.35 -7.87
C GLU A 53 -0.80 -1.77 -6.88
N VAL A 54 -1.22 -1.61 -5.63
CA VAL A 54 -0.35 -1.08 -4.60
C VAL A 54 0.81 -2.04 -4.34
N LYS A 55 0.51 -3.35 -4.27
CA LYS A 55 1.54 -4.34 -4.04
C LYS A 55 2.60 -4.28 -5.12
N GLU A 56 2.17 -4.15 -6.37
CA GLU A 56 3.08 -4.10 -7.48
C GLU A 56 3.98 -2.88 -7.41
N LYS A 57 3.42 -1.73 -7.05
CA LYS A 57 4.21 -0.51 -6.96
C LYS A 57 5.24 -0.61 -5.83
N ILE A 58 4.84 -1.21 -4.72
CA ILE A 58 5.76 -1.38 -3.60
C ILE A 58 6.90 -2.31 -4.00
N GLU A 59 6.58 -3.38 -4.70
CA GLU A 59 7.61 -4.34 -5.12
C GLU A 59 8.54 -3.73 -6.15
N ASP A 60 8.04 -2.82 -6.98
CA ASP A 60 8.87 -2.14 -7.96
C ASP A 60 9.92 -1.28 -7.28
N LEU A 61 9.67 -0.86 -6.06
CA LEU A 61 10.62 -0.07 -5.30
C LEU A 61 11.63 -0.95 -4.56
N GLY A 62 11.50 -2.26 -4.69
CA GLY A 62 12.38 -3.18 -3.98
C GLY A 62 11.95 -3.43 -2.55
N LEU A 63 10.69 -3.09 -2.23
CA LEU A 63 10.17 -3.26 -0.90
C LEU A 63 9.08 -4.31 -0.90
N GLU A 64 8.67 -4.76 0.27
CA GLU A 64 7.62 -5.76 0.38
C GLU A 64 6.61 -5.32 1.42
N LEU A 65 5.36 -5.64 1.16
CA LEU A 65 4.30 -5.35 2.12
C LEU A 65 4.46 -6.28 3.32
N LEU A 66 3.97 -5.83 4.46
CA LEU A 66 4.03 -6.62 5.67
C LEU A 66 3.01 -7.74 5.56
N ASP A 67 3.49 -8.96 5.42
CA ASP A 67 2.61 -10.11 5.22
C ASP A 67 2.55 -10.95 6.47
N ASP A 68 1.45 -10.88 7.17
CA ASP A 68 1.29 -11.64 8.39
C ASP A 68 0.45 -12.90 8.14
N SER A 69 0.12 -13.17 6.91
CA SER A 69 -0.71 -14.35 6.64
C SER A 69 0.07 -15.63 6.76
N GLU A 70 1.39 -15.53 6.79
CA GLU A 70 2.16 -16.71 6.96
C GLU A 70 2.39 -17.13 8.33
N GLU A 71 1.89 -16.45 9.22
CA GLU A 71 2.08 -16.77 10.56
C GLU A 71 1.55 -17.99 10.78
N GLU A 72 1.63 -18.69 11.18
CA GLU A 72 1.06 -19.83 11.31
C GLU A 72 1.48 -20.57 11.93
#